data_53c442e080442b257f92147c3fca2810
#
_entry.id   53c442e080442b257f92147c3fca2810
#
_cell.length_a   1.000
_cell.length_b   1.000
_cell.length_c   1.000
_cell.angle_alpha   90.00
_cell.angle_beta   90.00
_cell.angle_gamma   90.00
#
_symmetry.space_group_name_H-M   'P 1'
#
loop_
_entity.id
_entity.type
_entity.pdbx_description
1 polymer ?
#
loop_
_entity_poly.entity_id
_entity_poly.type
_entity_poly.pdbx_seq_one_letter_code
_entity_poly.pdbx_strand_id
1 'polypeptide(L)'
;TEKVELISGNQTKELKNWTVYNFPVDYSFIKDKKYNETKQLPTMPAYYKGTFKLDKVGDTFLDMSTWGKGMVWVNGHAMGRFWEIGPQQTLFMPGCWLKKGENEILVLDLKGPAKASIKGLKKPILDVLREKAPETHRKDGEKLKLTGEKAVCEGAFTPGNGWQEVRFDTPVKGRYFCLEALSPQANDN
;
A
#
# COMPACT_ATOMS: atom_id res chain seq x y z
N THR A 1 -16.27 1.34 15.12
CA THR A 1 -16.41 2.72 15.66
C THR A 1 -17.78 2.82 16.29
N GLU A 2 -17.85 3.04 17.59
CA GLU A 2 -19.13 3.12 18.30
C GLU A 2 -19.75 4.51 18.16
N LYS A 3 -18.92 5.56 18.22
CA LYS A 3 -19.32 6.96 18.02
C LYS A 3 -18.18 7.81 17.46
N VAL A 4 -18.52 8.94 16.86
CA VAL A 4 -17.61 9.98 16.42
C VAL A 4 -18.03 11.29 17.05
N GLU A 5 -17.10 11.99 17.68
CA GLU A 5 -17.36 13.24 18.39
C GLU A 5 -16.43 14.35 17.90
N LEU A 6 -17.00 15.54 17.74
CA LEU A 6 -16.25 16.77 17.53
C LEU A 6 -16.04 17.42 18.88
N ILE A 7 -14.79 17.62 19.27
CA ILE A 7 -14.39 18.30 20.53
C ILE A 7 -13.81 19.67 20.17
N SER A 8 -14.41 20.72 20.71
CA SER A 8 -13.94 22.09 20.51
C SER A 8 -13.93 22.81 21.85
N GLY A 9 -12.75 23.00 22.45
CA GLY A 9 -12.61 23.49 23.82
C GLY A 9 -13.32 22.56 24.81
N ASN A 10 -14.24 23.07 25.59
CA ASN A 10 -15.02 22.30 26.59
C ASN A 10 -16.33 21.73 26.00
N GLN A 11 -16.58 21.89 24.71
CA GLN A 11 -17.79 21.40 24.07
C GLN A 11 -17.51 20.10 23.32
N THR A 12 -18.39 19.13 23.52
CA THR A 12 -18.37 17.85 22.79
C THR A 12 -19.70 17.67 22.06
N LYS A 13 -19.64 17.42 20.77
CA LYS A 13 -20.80 17.16 19.92
C LYS A 13 -20.66 15.82 19.21
N GLU A 14 -21.60 14.91 19.45
CA GLU A 14 -21.67 13.67 18.69
C GLU A 14 -22.10 13.96 17.24
N LEU A 15 -21.35 13.44 16.27
CA LEU A 15 -21.67 13.54 14.85
C LEU A 15 -22.53 12.32 14.45
N LYS A 16 -23.72 12.59 13.96
CA LYS A 16 -24.73 11.59 13.54
C LYS A 16 -25.13 11.81 12.09
N ASN A 17 -25.93 10.89 11.57
CA ASN A 17 -26.52 10.96 10.22
C ASN A 17 -25.46 11.01 9.11
N TRP A 18 -24.48 10.12 9.20
CA TRP A 18 -23.41 9.99 8.21
C TRP A 18 -23.96 9.50 6.86
N THR A 19 -23.61 10.18 5.79
CA THR A 19 -23.77 9.65 4.44
C THR A 19 -22.43 9.08 3.99
N VAL A 20 -22.41 7.78 3.69
CA VAL A 20 -21.19 7.07 3.26
C VAL A 20 -21.26 6.84 1.76
N TYR A 21 -20.25 7.27 1.05
CA TYR A 21 -20.06 6.99 -0.37
C TYR A 21 -18.98 5.94 -0.54
N ASN A 22 -19.33 4.79 -1.08
CA ASN A 22 -18.35 3.79 -1.43
C ASN A 22 -17.53 4.25 -2.64
N PHE A 23 -16.21 4.09 -2.54
CA PHE A 23 -15.34 4.37 -3.68
C PHE A 23 -15.45 3.21 -4.68
N PRO A 24 -15.89 3.44 -5.92
CA PRO A 24 -16.08 2.37 -6.88
C PRO A 24 -14.73 1.88 -7.40
N VAL A 25 -14.38 0.65 -7.04
CA VAL A 25 -13.17 -0.06 -7.49
C VAL A 25 -13.49 -1.26 -8.38
N ASP A 26 -14.75 -1.39 -8.80
CA ASP A 26 -15.18 -2.45 -9.70
C ASP A 26 -14.92 -2.04 -11.15
N TYR A 27 -14.30 -2.93 -11.93
CA TYR A 27 -14.02 -2.70 -13.33
C TYR A 27 -15.29 -2.42 -14.14
N SER A 28 -16.40 -3.07 -13.83
CA SER A 28 -17.69 -2.87 -14.52
C SER A 28 -18.18 -1.42 -14.43
N PHE A 29 -17.87 -0.74 -13.33
CA PHE A 29 -18.22 0.67 -13.12
C PHE A 29 -17.35 1.63 -13.95
N ILE A 30 -16.07 1.32 -14.11
CA ILE A 30 -15.07 2.25 -14.67
C ILE A 30 -14.82 2.06 -16.17
N LYS A 31 -15.03 0.86 -16.71
CA LYS A 31 -14.70 0.50 -18.11
C LYS A 31 -15.37 1.39 -19.16
N ASP A 32 -16.65 1.75 -18.91
CA ASP A 32 -17.51 2.47 -19.86
C ASP A 32 -17.56 3.99 -19.58
N LYS A 33 -16.75 4.48 -18.65
CA LYS A 33 -16.68 5.93 -18.40
C LYS A 33 -16.00 6.66 -19.56
N LYS A 34 -16.42 7.90 -19.77
CA LYS A 34 -15.76 8.76 -20.73
C LYS A 34 -14.44 9.27 -20.14
N TYR A 35 -13.36 9.03 -20.87
CA TYR A 35 -12.02 9.51 -20.54
C TYR A 35 -11.67 10.67 -21.44
N ASN A 36 -11.11 11.73 -20.87
CA ASN A 36 -10.68 12.89 -21.61
C ASN A 36 -9.16 12.90 -21.74
N GLU A 37 -8.66 13.25 -22.92
CA GLU A 37 -7.23 13.53 -23.07
C GLU A 37 -6.86 14.78 -22.29
N THR A 38 -5.75 14.71 -21.57
CA THR A 38 -5.22 15.86 -20.83
C THR A 38 -3.71 15.94 -20.96
N LYS A 39 -3.20 17.16 -21.11
CA LYS A 39 -1.76 17.44 -21.07
C LYS A 39 -1.25 17.61 -19.63
N GLN A 40 -2.12 18.00 -18.73
CA GLN A 40 -1.80 18.21 -17.32
C GLN A 40 -2.36 17.07 -16.49
N LEU A 41 -1.48 16.36 -15.79
CA LEU A 41 -1.89 15.26 -14.90
C LEU A 41 -2.60 15.84 -13.67
N PRO A 42 -3.77 15.29 -13.28
CA PRO A 42 -4.44 15.71 -12.06
C PRO A 42 -3.63 15.33 -10.81
N THR A 43 -3.69 16.19 -9.80
CA THR A 43 -3.08 15.98 -8.48
C THR A 43 -4.06 15.41 -7.45
N MET A 44 -5.26 15.08 -7.88
CA MET A 44 -6.34 14.48 -7.09
C MET A 44 -6.62 13.05 -7.56
N PRO A 45 -7.40 12.26 -6.82
CA PRO A 45 -7.82 10.93 -7.28
C PRO A 45 -8.41 10.95 -8.68
N ALA A 46 -7.86 10.12 -9.56
CA ALA A 46 -8.32 10.03 -10.94
C ALA A 46 -8.16 8.62 -11.52
N TYR A 47 -9.00 8.32 -12.51
CA TYR A 47 -8.85 7.13 -13.34
C TYR A 47 -8.14 7.49 -14.64
N TYR A 48 -7.21 6.63 -15.02
CA TYR A 48 -6.44 6.72 -16.27
C TYR A 48 -6.75 5.49 -17.13
N LYS A 49 -6.97 5.72 -18.41
CA LYS A 49 -7.18 4.67 -19.40
C LYS A 49 -6.12 4.77 -20.49
N GLY A 50 -5.53 3.65 -20.84
CA GLY A 50 -4.58 3.54 -21.91
C GLY A 50 -4.69 2.23 -22.67
N THR A 51 -4.06 2.17 -23.84
CA THR A 51 -3.90 0.94 -24.61
C THR A 51 -2.45 0.71 -24.96
N PHE A 52 -2.10 -0.55 -25.16
CA PHE A 52 -0.78 -0.97 -25.64
C PHE A 52 -0.91 -2.18 -26.57
N LYS A 53 0.04 -2.34 -27.49
CA LYS A 53 0.05 -3.45 -28.45
C LYS A 53 1.17 -4.43 -28.15
N LEU A 54 0.88 -5.72 -28.27
CA LEU A 54 1.82 -6.81 -28.13
C LEU A 54 1.89 -7.65 -29.40
N ASP A 55 3.11 -7.90 -29.87
CA ASP A 55 3.35 -8.86 -30.97
C ASP A 55 3.41 -10.28 -30.43
N LYS A 56 3.89 -10.47 -29.19
CA LYS A 56 4.02 -11.74 -28.51
C LYS A 56 3.53 -11.62 -27.07
N VAL A 57 2.76 -12.60 -26.64
CA VAL A 57 2.23 -12.70 -25.28
C VAL A 57 3.22 -13.46 -24.39
N GLY A 58 3.33 -13.05 -23.13
CA GLY A 58 4.15 -13.70 -22.10
C GLY A 58 3.99 -13.00 -20.76
N ASP A 59 4.47 -13.65 -19.71
CA ASP A 59 4.48 -13.09 -18.37
C ASP A 59 5.41 -11.87 -18.31
N THR A 60 5.00 -10.88 -17.53
CA THR A 60 5.77 -9.65 -17.32
C THR A 60 5.48 -9.05 -15.96
N PHE A 61 6.23 -8.04 -15.57
CA PHE A 61 5.99 -7.25 -14.37
C PHE A 61 5.70 -5.80 -14.78
N LEU A 62 4.55 -5.28 -14.38
CA LEU A 62 4.18 -3.88 -14.63
C LEU A 62 4.94 -2.98 -13.67
N ASP A 63 5.74 -2.08 -14.21
CA ASP A 63 6.45 -1.05 -13.45
C ASP A 63 5.51 0.09 -13.10
N MET A 64 5.14 0.17 -11.82
CA MET A 64 4.27 1.20 -11.24
C MET A 64 5.06 2.29 -10.50
N SER A 65 6.38 2.33 -10.64
CA SER A 65 7.26 3.21 -9.87
C SER A 65 7.01 4.71 -10.06
N THR A 66 6.36 5.13 -11.13
CA THR A 66 6.00 6.54 -11.39
C THR A 66 4.61 6.93 -10.89
N TRP A 67 3.86 5.96 -10.37
CA TRP A 67 2.51 6.12 -9.86
C TRP A 67 2.51 6.30 -8.34
N GLY A 68 1.46 6.92 -7.81
CA GLY A 68 1.34 7.23 -6.39
C GLY A 68 0.81 6.05 -5.58
N LYS A 69 -0.51 5.94 -5.49
CA LYS A 69 -1.19 4.87 -4.73
C LYS A 69 -2.53 4.54 -5.39
N GLY A 70 -2.79 3.27 -5.63
CA GLY A 70 -4.05 2.93 -6.27
C GLY A 70 -4.19 1.47 -6.67
N MET A 71 -4.92 1.24 -7.78
CA MET A 71 -5.21 -0.07 -8.34
C MET A 71 -5.04 -0.07 -9.86
N VAL A 72 -4.74 -1.25 -10.40
CA VAL A 72 -4.56 -1.46 -11.85
C VAL A 72 -5.44 -2.61 -12.33
N TRP A 73 -6.01 -2.44 -13.51
CA TRP A 73 -6.71 -3.48 -14.27
C TRP A 73 -6.13 -3.58 -15.67
N VAL A 74 -5.96 -4.78 -16.16
CA VAL A 74 -5.55 -5.04 -17.53
C VAL A 74 -6.56 -6.01 -18.16
N ASN A 75 -7.13 -5.64 -19.29
CA ASN A 75 -8.18 -6.40 -19.98
C ASN A 75 -9.33 -6.85 -19.04
N GLY A 76 -9.67 -6.03 -18.04
CA GLY A 76 -10.69 -6.33 -17.05
C GLY A 76 -10.23 -7.12 -15.83
N HIS A 77 -9.01 -7.63 -15.81
CA HIS A 77 -8.45 -8.37 -14.68
C HIS A 77 -7.80 -7.42 -13.67
N ALA A 78 -8.23 -7.49 -12.42
CA ALA A 78 -7.63 -6.69 -11.35
C ALA A 78 -6.24 -7.22 -10.99
N MET A 79 -5.23 -6.38 -11.18
CA MET A 79 -3.83 -6.71 -10.92
C MET A 79 -3.45 -6.56 -9.45
N GLY A 80 -4.21 -5.79 -8.71
CA GLY A 80 -3.94 -5.46 -7.32
C GLY A 80 -3.60 -3.99 -7.09
N ARG A 81 -3.08 -3.72 -5.91
CA ARG A 81 -2.75 -2.38 -5.45
C ARG A 81 -1.27 -2.08 -5.67
N PHE A 82 -0.97 -0.83 -5.95
CA PHE A 82 0.38 -0.27 -5.91
C PHE A 82 0.45 0.87 -4.91
N TRP A 83 1.66 1.14 -4.42
CA TRP A 83 1.91 2.23 -3.50
C TRP A 83 3.35 2.73 -3.65
N GLU A 84 3.52 4.03 -3.83
CA GLU A 84 4.82 4.69 -4.08
C GLU A 84 5.86 4.46 -2.99
N ILE A 85 5.44 4.22 -1.74
CA ILE A 85 6.38 3.98 -0.64
C ILE A 85 7.14 2.66 -0.78
N GLY A 86 6.68 1.76 -1.64
CA GLY A 86 7.33 0.47 -1.85
C GLY A 86 7.29 -0.45 -0.62
N PRO A 87 8.22 -1.38 -0.50
CA PRO A 87 9.37 -1.63 -1.38
C PRO A 87 9.01 -2.22 -2.74
N GLN A 88 7.87 -2.88 -2.87
CA GLN A 88 7.39 -3.45 -4.12
C GLN A 88 6.97 -2.34 -5.09
N GLN A 89 7.66 -2.24 -6.23
CA GLN A 89 7.40 -1.25 -7.28
C GLN A 89 6.68 -1.85 -8.49
N THR A 90 6.51 -3.16 -8.54
CA THR A 90 5.97 -3.89 -9.70
C THR A 90 4.80 -4.77 -9.32
N LEU A 91 3.91 -5.02 -10.29
CA LEU A 91 2.82 -5.99 -10.20
C LEU A 91 3.04 -7.08 -11.24
N PHE A 92 2.93 -8.34 -10.83
CA PHE A 92 3.02 -9.48 -11.75
C PHE A 92 1.82 -9.50 -12.70
N MET A 93 2.08 -9.61 -13.99
CA MET A 93 1.09 -9.69 -15.08
C MET A 93 1.20 -11.05 -15.75
N PRO A 94 0.25 -11.96 -15.51
CA PRO A 94 0.20 -13.25 -16.20
C PRO A 94 -0.08 -13.08 -17.69
N GLY A 95 0.69 -13.78 -18.52
CA GLY A 95 0.51 -13.75 -19.98
C GLY A 95 -0.88 -14.23 -20.42
N CYS A 96 -1.54 -15.11 -19.67
CA CYS A 96 -2.89 -15.59 -19.99
C CYS A 96 -3.98 -14.51 -19.95
N TRP A 97 -3.72 -13.36 -19.33
CA TRP A 97 -4.62 -12.19 -19.31
C TRP A 97 -4.32 -11.18 -20.41
N LEU A 98 -3.23 -11.41 -21.14
CA LEU A 98 -2.82 -10.60 -22.28
C LEU A 98 -3.25 -11.26 -23.60
N LYS A 99 -3.37 -10.46 -24.64
CA LYS A 99 -3.65 -10.91 -26.00
C LYS A 99 -2.69 -10.30 -27.02
N LYS A 100 -2.44 -11.02 -28.12
CA LYS A 100 -1.73 -10.44 -29.25
C LYS A 100 -2.56 -9.30 -29.84
N GLY A 101 -1.93 -8.21 -30.20
CA GLY A 101 -2.59 -6.98 -30.62
C GLY A 101 -2.88 -6.05 -29.45
N GLU A 102 -3.99 -5.35 -29.50
CA GLU A 102 -4.33 -4.30 -28.55
C GLU A 102 -4.82 -4.85 -27.22
N ASN A 103 -4.26 -4.33 -26.13
CA ASN A 103 -4.64 -4.57 -24.74
C ASN A 103 -5.02 -3.25 -24.09
N GLU A 104 -5.96 -3.30 -23.15
CA GLU A 104 -6.41 -2.15 -22.37
C GLU A 104 -5.80 -2.17 -20.99
N ILE A 105 -5.45 -1.00 -20.48
CA ILE A 105 -5.04 -0.80 -19.08
C ILE A 105 -5.84 0.35 -18.46
N LEU A 106 -6.35 0.11 -17.27
CA LEU A 106 -7.01 1.10 -16.43
C LEU A 106 -6.24 1.22 -15.11
N VAL A 107 -6.01 2.44 -14.68
CA VAL A 107 -5.35 2.76 -13.42
C VAL A 107 -6.19 3.74 -12.64
N LEU A 108 -6.46 3.40 -11.38
CA LEU A 108 -6.89 4.37 -10.39
C LEU A 108 -5.66 4.85 -9.65
N ASP A 109 -5.40 6.15 -9.63
CA ASP A 109 -4.38 6.74 -8.78
C ASP A 109 -5.02 7.76 -7.83
N LEU A 110 -4.76 7.61 -6.53
CA LEU A 110 -5.35 8.42 -5.46
C LEU A 110 -4.54 9.69 -5.16
N LYS A 111 -3.29 9.75 -5.61
CA LYS A 111 -2.37 10.85 -5.30
C LYS A 111 -1.97 11.70 -6.52
N GLY A 112 -2.15 11.13 -7.70
CA GLY A 112 -1.63 11.66 -8.96
C GLY A 112 -0.20 11.14 -9.24
N PRO A 113 0.03 10.63 -10.46
CA PRO A 113 1.32 10.08 -10.85
C PRO A 113 2.35 11.17 -11.14
N ALA A 114 3.61 10.94 -10.84
CA ALA A 114 4.70 11.77 -11.32
C ALA A 114 4.81 11.72 -12.86
N LYS A 115 4.50 10.55 -13.43
CA LYS A 115 4.39 10.32 -14.86
C LYS A 115 3.38 9.20 -15.12
N ALA A 116 2.37 9.45 -15.95
CA ALA A 116 1.38 8.45 -16.36
C ALA A 116 1.98 7.52 -17.43
N SER A 117 2.90 6.65 -17.01
CA SER A 117 3.54 5.67 -17.88
C SER A 117 3.76 4.35 -17.16
N ILE A 118 3.61 3.23 -17.90
CA ILE A 118 3.81 1.87 -17.40
C ILE A 118 4.73 1.14 -18.38
N LYS A 119 5.64 0.34 -17.86
CA LYS A 119 6.53 -0.52 -18.65
C LYS A 119 6.36 -1.96 -18.22
N GLY A 120 6.51 -2.88 -19.15
CA GLY A 120 6.69 -4.30 -18.86
C GLY A 120 8.16 -4.60 -18.59
N LEU A 121 8.46 -5.26 -17.47
CA LEU A 121 9.80 -5.66 -17.07
C LEU A 121 9.93 -7.19 -17.05
N LYS A 122 11.13 -7.69 -17.35
CA LYS A 122 11.46 -9.13 -17.26
C LYS A 122 11.65 -9.61 -15.82
N LYS A 123 12.02 -8.72 -14.90
CA LYS A 123 12.25 -9.01 -13.49
C LYS A 123 11.47 -8.02 -12.63
N PRO A 124 10.99 -8.44 -11.45
CA PRO A 124 10.31 -7.54 -10.55
C PRO A 124 11.27 -6.56 -9.86
N ILE A 125 10.70 -5.49 -9.32
CA ILE A 125 11.35 -4.58 -8.37
C ILE A 125 10.60 -4.77 -7.05
N LEU A 126 11.21 -5.44 -6.07
CA LEU A 126 10.54 -5.89 -4.85
C LEU A 126 11.11 -5.27 -3.57
N ASP A 127 12.33 -4.73 -3.62
CA ASP A 127 13.15 -4.38 -2.47
C ASP A 127 13.73 -2.94 -2.55
N VAL A 128 13.29 -2.15 -3.51
CA VAL A 128 13.75 -0.76 -3.65
C VAL A 128 12.89 0.15 -2.77
N LEU A 129 13.47 0.65 -1.69
CA LEU A 129 12.88 1.70 -0.87
C LEU A 129 13.11 3.06 -1.55
N ARG A 130 12.09 3.91 -1.51
CA ARG A 130 12.26 5.31 -1.91
C ARG A 130 12.82 6.11 -0.74
N GLU A 131 13.87 6.87 -0.99
CA GLU A 131 14.56 7.70 0.00
C GLU A 131 13.65 8.76 0.65
N LYS A 132 12.55 9.11 0.00
CA LYS A 132 11.58 10.09 0.48
C LYS A 132 10.16 9.63 0.15
N ALA A 133 9.62 8.77 0.98
CA ALA A 133 8.18 8.62 1.06
C ALA A 133 7.63 9.76 1.94
N PRO A 134 6.95 10.76 1.38
CA PRO A 134 6.67 12.00 2.12
C PRO A 134 5.66 11.86 3.27
N GLU A 135 5.13 10.70 3.55
CA GLU A 135 4.12 10.49 4.59
C GLU A 135 4.18 9.08 5.20
N THR A 136 5.35 8.56 5.44
CA THR A 136 5.44 7.36 6.27
C THR A 136 5.26 7.76 7.73
N HIS A 137 4.45 7.01 8.46
CA HIS A 137 4.36 7.12 9.92
C HIS A 137 5.69 6.80 10.62
N ARG A 138 6.69 6.39 9.85
CA ARG A 138 8.07 6.16 10.27
C ARG A 138 8.98 6.97 9.38
N LYS A 139 9.71 7.89 9.96
CA LYS A 139 10.88 8.49 9.33
C LYS A 139 11.95 7.40 9.23
N ASP A 140 12.58 7.26 8.05
CA ASP A 140 13.70 6.34 7.88
C ASP A 140 14.75 6.60 8.97
N GLY A 141 15.15 5.53 9.65
CA GLY A 141 16.12 5.59 10.73
C GLY A 141 15.58 6.08 12.08
N GLU A 142 14.31 6.41 12.19
CA GLU A 142 13.69 6.64 13.49
C GLU A 142 13.47 5.28 14.18
N LYS A 143 14.53 4.76 14.78
CA LYS A 143 14.37 3.79 15.86
C LYS A 143 13.57 4.49 16.93
N LEU A 144 12.48 3.87 17.38
CA LEU A 144 11.77 4.30 18.57
C LEU A 144 12.85 4.34 19.68
N LYS A 145 13.35 5.52 20.00
CA LYS A 145 14.26 5.66 21.12
C LYS A 145 13.39 5.59 22.37
N LEU A 146 13.29 4.41 22.94
CA LEU A 146 12.76 4.19 24.28
C LEU A 146 13.76 4.77 25.31
N THR A 147 14.19 6.02 25.10
CA THR A 147 15.15 6.65 25.98
C THR A 147 14.49 6.97 27.32
N GLY A 148 14.91 6.24 28.34
CA GLY A 148 14.45 6.43 29.71
C GLY A 148 13.32 5.50 30.15
N GLU A 149 12.72 4.73 29.27
CA GLU A 149 11.72 3.73 29.64
C GLU A 149 12.39 2.44 30.08
N LYS A 150 11.97 1.93 31.22
CA LYS A 150 12.43 0.62 31.71
C LYS A 150 11.55 -0.47 31.11
N ALA A 151 12.16 -1.53 30.59
CA ALA A 151 11.43 -2.70 30.14
C ALA A 151 10.55 -3.26 31.26
N VAL A 152 9.31 -3.55 30.99
CA VAL A 152 8.36 -4.14 31.96
C VAL A 152 8.49 -5.66 32.03
N CYS A 153 9.07 -6.27 31.00
CA CYS A 153 9.40 -7.68 30.92
C CYS A 153 10.54 -7.86 29.92
N GLU A 154 11.49 -8.71 30.24
CA GLU A 154 12.57 -9.14 29.35
C GLU A 154 12.61 -10.66 29.32
N GLY A 155 12.94 -11.24 28.15
CA GLY A 155 13.01 -12.68 27.98
C GLY A 155 13.55 -13.07 26.62
N ALA A 156 13.70 -14.35 26.40
CA ALA A 156 14.08 -14.91 25.12
C ALA A 156 13.00 -15.88 24.63
N PHE A 157 12.68 -15.78 23.37
CA PHE A 157 11.82 -16.78 22.73
C PHE A 157 12.60 -18.07 22.52
N THR A 158 11.94 -19.22 22.69
CA THR A 158 12.54 -20.53 22.37
C THR A 158 12.59 -20.70 20.86
N PRO A 159 13.66 -21.33 20.31
CA PRO A 159 13.72 -21.68 18.91
C PRO A 159 12.55 -22.56 18.48
N GLY A 160 11.96 -22.27 17.32
CA GLY A 160 10.87 -23.05 16.73
C GLY A 160 9.74 -22.21 16.14
N ASN A 161 8.88 -22.87 15.38
CA ASN A 161 7.70 -22.28 14.75
C ASN A 161 6.46 -22.58 15.61
N GLY A 162 6.04 -21.65 16.42
CA GLY A 162 4.84 -21.83 17.25
C GLY A 162 4.48 -20.60 18.03
N TRP A 163 3.31 -20.64 18.63
CA TRP A 163 2.87 -19.59 19.54
C TRP A 163 3.75 -19.59 20.79
N GLN A 164 4.17 -18.39 21.19
CA GLN A 164 4.91 -18.17 22.44
C GLN A 164 4.20 -17.11 23.25
N GLU A 165 4.09 -17.32 24.54
CA GLU A 165 3.36 -16.46 25.45
C GLU A 165 4.35 -15.75 26.38
N VAL A 166 4.20 -14.44 26.48
CA VAL A 166 4.91 -13.63 27.46
C VAL A 166 3.92 -13.23 28.55
N ARG A 167 4.23 -13.58 29.80
CA ARG A 167 3.43 -13.22 30.98
C ARG A 167 4.15 -12.17 31.77
N PHE A 168 3.41 -11.15 32.17
CA PHE A 168 3.92 -10.13 33.09
C PHE A 168 3.69 -10.58 34.53
N ASP A 169 4.71 -10.45 35.37
CA ASP A 169 4.62 -10.80 36.79
C ASP A 169 3.60 -9.95 37.55
N THR A 170 3.39 -8.75 37.08
CA THR A 170 2.38 -7.82 37.61
C THR A 170 1.55 -7.22 36.48
N PRO A 171 0.25 -6.93 36.71
CA PRO A 171 -0.58 -6.30 35.70
C PRO A 171 -0.02 -4.93 35.29
N VAL A 172 0.18 -4.74 33.99
CA VAL A 172 0.70 -3.50 33.41
C VAL A 172 -0.43 -2.78 32.69
N LYS A 173 -0.59 -1.47 32.99
CA LYS A 173 -1.50 -0.59 32.26
C LYS A 173 -0.69 0.27 31.30
N GLY A 174 -1.00 0.18 30.02
CA GLY A 174 -0.36 0.99 28.98
C GLY A 174 -1.33 1.31 27.85
N ARG A 175 -1.18 2.48 27.26
CA ARG A 175 -1.91 2.86 26.05
C ARG A 175 -1.27 2.26 24.81
N TYR A 176 0.04 2.04 24.88
CA TYR A 176 0.86 1.47 23.82
C TYR A 176 1.77 0.42 24.40
N PHE A 177 2.02 -0.62 23.64
CA PHE A 177 2.99 -1.67 23.94
C PHE A 177 4.03 -1.69 22.82
N CYS A 178 5.30 -1.78 23.17
CA CYS A 178 6.40 -1.91 22.24
C CYS A 178 7.13 -3.22 22.56
N LEU A 179 7.32 -4.03 21.52
CA LEU A 179 8.20 -5.19 21.56
C LEU A 179 9.51 -4.80 20.85
N GLU A 180 10.62 -4.86 21.58
CA GLU A 180 11.95 -4.63 21.03
C GLU A 180 12.67 -5.96 20.90
N ALA A 181 13.08 -6.31 19.68
CA ALA A 181 13.93 -7.46 19.42
C ALA A 181 15.40 -7.03 19.53
N LEU A 182 16.11 -7.53 20.55
CA LEU A 182 17.49 -7.17 20.82
C LEU A 182 18.49 -8.01 20.02
N SER A 183 18.11 -9.24 19.69
CA SER A 183 18.93 -10.16 18.90
C SER A 183 18.07 -11.16 18.12
N PRO A 184 18.53 -11.67 16.97
CA PRO A 184 17.84 -12.77 16.27
C PRO A 184 17.99 -14.08 17.06
N GLN A 185 17.03 -14.99 16.90
CA GLN A 185 17.04 -16.31 17.54
C GLN A 185 18.01 -17.31 16.92
N ALA A 186 18.27 -17.18 15.65
CA ALA A 186 19.17 -18.05 14.91
C ALA A 186 20.18 -17.23 14.12
N ASN A 187 21.43 -17.68 14.12
CA ASN A 187 22.35 -17.31 13.07
C ASN A 187 21.99 -18.19 11.87
N ASP A 188 21.28 -17.63 10.93
CA ASP A 188 21.15 -18.23 9.60
C ASP A 188 22.53 -18.18 8.96
N ASN A 189 23.22 -19.31 8.96
CA ASN A 189 24.38 -19.58 8.14
C ASN A 189 23.94 -19.93 6.72
#